data_d0150312ce109a7fb975e36fcf94d132
#
_entry.id   d0150312ce109a7fb975e36fcf94d132
#
_cell.length_a   1.000
_cell.length_b   1.000
_cell.length_c   1.000
_cell.angle_alpha   90.00
_cell.angle_beta   90.00
_cell.angle_gamma   90.00
#
_symmetry.space_group_name_H-M   'P 1'
#
loop_
_entity.id
_entity.type
_entity.pdbx_description
1 polymer ?
#
loop_
_entity_poly.entity_id
_entity_poly.type
_entity_poly.pdbx_seq_one_letter_code
_entity_poly.pdbx_strand_id
1 'polypeptide(L)'
;MLCKKCMKELTTFNTYPSDRRYCIACGTEHSTYISERRKTLTSLREMNLESKIIQTKYLIRCAVIEFGLDKVYISYSGGKDSTVLSHIAKSMYPDILHLFANTTNEYPETIQHIKWEKEENGTNIITVLPIDAKGDTWTFKKVVETYGYPMFSKRVANAIRTYQHALSERTKQNSQDYLDRNFKKYEKYKELPISDKCCDKLKKEPLRRKAKQLGLECAILGILASESYQREKDWLEYGCNVFHERKDNQSRPLSFWNDKDILEYIERYDVKIPKLYDMGYSRNGCMYCGFGVHL
;
A
#
# COMPACT_ATOMS: atom_id res chain seq x y z
N MET A 1 -24.09 4.69 -19.66
CA MET A 1 -22.87 4.13 -18.99
C MET A 1 -22.70 2.71 -19.48
N LEU A 2 -21.46 2.23 -19.67
CA LEU A 2 -21.23 0.86 -20.12
C LEU A 2 -20.89 -0.06 -18.95
N CYS A 3 -21.31 -1.33 -19.02
CA CYS A 3 -20.96 -2.36 -18.06
C CYS A 3 -19.44 -2.59 -18.04
N LYS A 4 -18.84 -2.57 -16.87
CA LYS A 4 -17.38 -2.72 -16.68
C LYS A 4 -16.82 -4.03 -17.26
N LYS A 5 -17.62 -5.11 -17.32
CA LYS A 5 -17.17 -6.43 -17.76
C LYS A 5 -17.49 -6.71 -19.23
N CYS A 6 -18.76 -6.54 -19.64
CA CYS A 6 -19.20 -6.95 -20.97
C CYS A 6 -19.46 -5.79 -21.94
N MET A 7 -19.21 -4.56 -21.51
CA MET A 7 -19.37 -3.32 -22.29
C MET A 7 -20.80 -3.05 -22.78
N LYS A 8 -21.81 -3.79 -22.33
CA LYS A 8 -23.23 -3.50 -22.64
C LYS A 8 -23.65 -2.17 -22.02
N GLU A 9 -24.52 -1.45 -22.70
CA GLU A 9 -25.10 -0.23 -22.16
C GLU A 9 -25.91 -0.51 -20.89
N LEU A 10 -25.69 0.29 -19.85
CA LEU A 10 -26.38 0.17 -18.56
C LEU A 10 -27.60 1.06 -18.56
N THR A 11 -28.76 0.44 -18.37
CA THR A 11 -30.07 1.08 -18.19
C THR A 11 -30.56 0.89 -16.75
N THR A 12 -31.65 1.55 -16.39
CA THR A 12 -32.31 1.35 -15.08
C THR A 12 -32.77 -0.08 -14.86
N PHE A 13 -33.07 -0.83 -15.94
CA PHE A 13 -33.60 -2.19 -15.88
C PHE A 13 -32.52 -3.29 -15.86
N ASN A 14 -31.33 -3.03 -16.39
CA ASN A 14 -30.26 -4.02 -16.50
C ASN A 14 -29.06 -3.76 -15.58
N THR A 15 -29.09 -2.70 -14.78
CA THR A 15 -28.00 -2.34 -13.87
C THR A 15 -28.08 -3.15 -12.59
N TYR A 16 -26.94 -3.73 -12.16
CA TYR A 16 -26.84 -4.50 -10.92
C TYR A 16 -27.05 -3.60 -9.69
N PRO A 17 -27.99 -3.94 -8.77
CA PRO A 17 -28.39 -3.02 -7.71
C PRO A 17 -27.28 -2.63 -6.75
N SER A 18 -26.42 -3.60 -6.39
CA SER A 18 -25.34 -3.39 -5.40
C SER A 18 -24.09 -2.76 -6.00
N ASP A 19 -23.91 -2.83 -7.32
CA ASP A 19 -22.79 -2.17 -8.01
C ASP A 19 -23.21 -1.73 -9.42
N ARG A 20 -23.54 -0.46 -9.52
CA ARG A 20 -24.04 0.16 -10.76
C ARG A 20 -23.03 0.20 -11.93
N ARG A 21 -21.82 -0.33 -11.75
CA ARG A 21 -20.81 -0.45 -12.81
C ARG A 21 -21.03 -1.72 -13.66
N TYR A 22 -21.89 -2.63 -13.22
CA TYR A 22 -22.17 -3.90 -13.89
C TYR A 22 -23.63 -4.01 -14.34
N CYS A 23 -23.87 -4.75 -15.42
CA CYS A 23 -25.21 -5.27 -15.71
C CYS A 23 -25.57 -6.41 -14.74
N ILE A 24 -26.82 -6.78 -14.63
CA ILE A 24 -27.31 -7.79 -13.66
C ILE A 24 -26.49 -9.09 -13.77
N ALA A 25 -26.35 -9.66 -14.96
CA ALA A 25 -25.59 -10.90 -15.14
C ALA A 25 -24.13 -10.80 -14.68
N CYS A 26 -23.39 -9.76 -15.14
CA CYS A 26 -22.00 -9.56 -14.75
C CYS A 26 -21.84 -9.17 -13.26
N GLY A 27 -22.82 -8.48 -12.70
CA GLY A 27 -22.84 -8.10 -11.28
C GLY A 27 -23.08 -9.31 -10.39
N THR A 28 -24.00 -10.21 -10.75
CA THR A 28 -24.25 -11.47 -10.03
C THR A 28 -23.00 -12.34 -10.05
N GLU A 29 -22.40 -12.54 -11.21
CA GLU A 29 -21.16 -13.32 -11.37
C GLU A 29 -20.00 -12.71 -10.56
N HIS A 30 -19.83 -11.38 -10.60
CA HIS A 30 -18.84 -10.69 -9.78
C HIS A 30 -19.11 -10.84 -8.28
N SER A 31 -20.37 -10.76 -7.85
CA SER A 31 -20.75 -10.95 -6.45
C SER A 31 -20.45 -12.36 -5.95
N THR A 32 -20.73 -13.38 -6.76
CA THR A 32 -20.38 -14.78 -6.46
C THR A 32 -18.85 -14.93 -6.34
N TYR A 33 -18.09 -14.42 -7.30
CA TYR A 33 -16.63 -14.40 -7.26
C TYR A 33 -16.10 -13.77 -5.96
N ILE A 34 -16.59 -12.59 -5.58
CA ILE A 34 -16.17 -11.91 -4.34
C ILE A 34 -16.54 -12.72 -3.10
N SER A 35 -17.70 -13.41 -3.09
CA SER A 35 -18.11 -14.27 -1.98
C SER A 35 -17.17 -15.47 -1.80
N GLU A 36 -16.79 -16.14 -2.89
CA GLU A 36 -15.82 -17.25 -2.88
C GLU A 36 -14.44 -16.78 -2.43
N ARG A 37 -13.98 -15.63 -2.94
CA ARG A 37 -12.74 -15.01 -2.52
C ARG A 37 -12.72 -14.69 -1.02
N ARG A 38 -13.86 -14.25 -0.46
CA ARG A 38 -13.98 -13.99 0.97
C ARG A 38 -13.82 -15.27 1.79
N LYS A 39 -14.41 -16.39 1.38
CA LYS A 39 -14.23 -17.70 2.01
C LYS A 39 -12.74 -18.11 1.97
N THR A 40 -12.10 -17.96 0.81
CA THR A 40 -10.67 -18.22 0.65
C THR A 40 -9.81 -17.38 1.60
N LEU A 41 -10.09 -16.08 1.71
CA LEU A 41 -9.35 -15.20 2.63
C LEU A 41 -9.54 -15.63 4.09
N THR A 42 -10.75 -16.02 4.48
CA THR A 42 -11.04 -16.53 5.82
C THR A 42 -10.23 -17.79 6.09
N SER A 43 -10.27 -18.77 5.19
CA SER A 43 -9.48 -20.01 5.35
C SER A 43 -7.97 -19.76 5.44
N LEU A 44 -7.45 -18.82 4.65
CA LEU A 44 -6.03 -18.43 4.73
C LEU A 44 -5.69 -17.76 6.08
N ARG A 45 -6.59 -16.94 6.62
CA ARG A 45 -6.43 -16.28 7.93
C ARG A 45 -6.46 -17.27 9.10
N GLU A 46 -7.19 -18.38 8.97
CA GLU A 46 -7.33 -19.42 9.97
C GLU A 46 -6.16 -20.43 9.99
N MET A 47 -5.27 -20.40 9.01
CA MET A 47 -4.07 -21.24 9.00
C MET A 47 -3.19 -20.94 10.22
N ASN A 48 -2.50 -21.97 10.72
CA ASN A 48 -1.44 -21.78 11.71
C ASN A 48 -0.23 -21.06 11.10
N LEU A 49 0.66 -20.57 11.95
CA LEU A 49 1.80 -19.73 11.53
C LEU A 49 2.72 -20.45 10.53
N GLU A 50 3.01 -21.74 10.74
CA GLU A 50 3.87 -22.54 9.86
C GLU A 50 3.29 -22.62 8.44
N SER A 51 2.00 -22.90 8.34
CA SER A 51 1.30 -22.95 7.05
C SER A 51 1.29 -21.61 6.36
N LYS A 52 1.12 -20.51 7.12
CA LYS A 52 1.20 -19.13 6.60
C LYS A 52 2.61 -18.81 6.08
N ILE A 53 3.65 -19.23 6.78
CA ILE A 53 5.05 -19.08 6.34
C ILE A 53 5.29 -19.82 5.02
N ILE A 54 4.85 -21.08 4.93
CA ILE A 54 4.97 -21.89 3.70
C ILE A 54 4.25 -21.20 2.53
N GLN A 55 3.01 -20.75 2.75
CA GLN A 55 2.23 -20.06 1.74
C GLN A 55 2.87 -18.72 1.32
N THR A 56 3.43 -17.98 2.28
CA THR A 56 4.18 -16.74 2.02
C THR A 56 5.40 -17.02 1.15
N LYS A 57 6.20 -18.03 1.49
CA LYS A 57 7.35 -18.46 0.69
C LYS A 57 6.95 -18.87 -0.74
N TYR A 58 5.85 -19.60 -0.88
CA TYR A 58 5.30 -19.99 -2.18
C TYR A 58 4.96 -18.74 -3.03
N LEU A 59 4.27 -17.75 -2.46
CA LEU A 59 3.89 -16.53 -3.16
C LEU A 59 5.10 -15.68 -3.60
N ILE A 60 6.13 -15.58 -2.76
CA ILE A 60 7.40 -14.93 -3.11
C ILE A 60 8.07 -15.68 -4.27
N ARG A 61 8.12 -17.02 -4.19
CA ARG A 61 8.68 -17.85 -5.24
C ARG A 61 7.96 -17.69 -6.58
N CYS A 62 6.62 -17.58 -6.56
CA CYS A 62 5.85 -17.28 -7.77
C CYS A 62 6.29 -15.97 -8.44
N ALA A 63 6.52 -14.91 -7.65
CA ALA A 63 7.01 -13.64 -8.19
C ALA A 63 8.42 -13.77 -8.79
N VAL A 64 9.32 -14.51 -8.14
CA VAL A 64 10.68 -14.75 -8.64
C VAL A 64 10.68 -15.62 -9.91
N ILE A 65 9.80 -16.62 -9.99
CA ILE A 65 9.67 -17.44 -11.20
C ILE A 65 9.15 -16.62 -12.38
N GLU A 66 8.14 -15.76 -12.13
CA GLU A 66 7.51 -14.97 -13.19
C GLU A 66 8.43 -13.89 -13.77
N PHE A 67 9.18 -13.18 -12.92
CA PHE A 67 9.95 -12.00 -13.34
C PHE A 67 11.48 -12.19 -13.32
N GLY A 68 11.99 -13.17 -12.60
CA GLY A 68 13.42 -13.30 -12.29
C GLY A 68 13.79 -12.61 -10.97
N LEU A 69 14.79 -13.16 -10.26
CA LEU A 69 15.25 -12.60 -8.97
C LEU A 69 15.85 -11.19 -9.14
N ASP A 70 16.47 -10.91 -10.27
CA ASP A 70 17.07 -9.63 -10.64
C ASP A 70 16.05 -8.54 -10.97
N LYS A 71 14.78 -8.91 -11.18
CA LYS A 71 13.69 -7.97 -11.53
C LYS A 71 12.64 -7.82 -10.44
N VAL A 72 12.76 -8.55 -9.34
CA VAL A 72 11.88 -8.38 -8.18
C VAL A 72 12.59 -7.62 -7.08
N TYR A 73 11.83 -6.90 -6.25
CA TYR A 73 12.38 -6.22 -5.09
C TYR A 73 11.37 -6.15 -3.94
N ILE A 74 11.88 -6.10 -2.72
CA ILE A 74 11.07 -5.83 -1.54
C ILE A 74 10.93 -4.31 -1.39
N SER A 75 9.69 -3.80 -1.38
CA SER A 75 9.42 -2.41 -0.98
C SER A 75 9.48 -2.33 0.54
N TYR A 76 10.65 -1.95 1.03
CA TYR A 76 10.99 -2.01 2.45
C TYR A 76 10.70 -0.68 3.14
N SER A 77 9.92 -0.70 4.21
CA SER A 77 9.59 0.50 4.98
C SER A 77 10.33 0.58 6.32
N GLY A 78 11.03 -0.47 6.72
CA GLY A 78 11.64 -0.62 8.04
C GLY A 78 10.62 -0.86 9.16
N GLY A 79 9.31 -0.99 8.86
CA GLY A 79 8.30 -1.36 9.85
C GLY A 79 8.21 -2.88 10.05
N LYS A 80 7.58 -3.33 11.16
CA LYS A 80 7.49 -4.74 11.56
C LYS A 80 7.07 -5.68 10.43
N ASP A 81 6.03 -5.32 9.66
CA ASP A 81 5.48 -6.17 8.60
C ASP A 81 6.47 -6.34 7.43
N SER A 82 7.12 -5.25 7.01
CA SER A 82 8.14 -5.31 5.97
C SER A 82 9.43 -6.00 6.44
N THR A 83 9.73 -5.95 7.73
CA THR A 83 10.88 -6.66 8.33
C THR A 83 10.62 -8.16 8.41
N VAL A 84 9.41 -8.59 8.79
CA VAL A 84 9.00 -10.00 8.72
C VAL A 84 9.05 -10.52 7.28
N LEU A 85 8.51 -9.75 6.32
CA LEU A 85 8.61 -10.09 4.90
C LEU A 85 10.06 -10.24 4.44
N SER A 86 10.92 -9.30 4.79
CA SER A 86 12.35 -9.32 4.48
C SER A 86 13.02 -10.57 5.04
N HIS A 87 12.78 -10.89 6.31
CA HIS A 87 13.34 -12.07 6.97
C HIS A 87 12.92 -13.38 6.29
N ILE A 88 11.63 -13.53 5.94
CA ILE A 88 11.13 -14.70 5.21
C ILE A 88 11.76 -14.76 3.81
N ALA A 89 11.82 -13.66 3.08
CA ALA A 89 12.36 -13.63 1.73
C ALA A 89 13.86 -13.92 1.71
N LYS A 90 14.66 -13.37 2.63
CA LYS A 90 16.10 -13.61 2.79
C LYS A 90 16.39 -15.09 3.11
N SER A 91 15.51 -15.78 3.83
CA SER A 91 15.66 -17.21 4.08
C SER A 91 15.63 -18.09 2.81
N MET A 92 15.11 -17.53 1.69
CA MET A 92 15.06 -18.21 0.38
C MET A 92 16.04 -17.58 -0.61
N TYR A 93 16.17 -16.27 -0.58
CA TYR A 93 16.94 -15.45 -1.51
C TYR A 93 17.77 -14.42 -0.71
N PRO A 94 18.94 -14.79 -0.18
CA PRO A 94 19.73 -13.93 0.72
C PRO A 94 20.04 -12.55 0.15
N ASP A 95 20.28 -12.48 -1.16
CA ASP A 95 20.68 -11.25 -1.87
C ASP A 95 19.51 -10.47 -2.49
N ILE A 96 18.25 -10.84 -2.18
CA ILE A 96 17.08 -10.16 -2.75
C ILE A 96 17.16 -8.65 -2.49
N LEU A 97 16.91 -7.87 -3.54
CA LEU A 97 17.01 -6.41 -3.47
C LEU A 97 15.87 -5.80 -2.63
N HIS A 98 16.22 -4.82 -1.78
CA HIS A 98 15.27 -4.00 -1.04
C HIS A 98 15.37 -2.54 -1.50
N LEU A 99 14.22 -1.89 -1.72
CA LEU A 99 14.16 -0.44 -1.94
C LEU A 99 13.50 0.22 -0.73
N PHE A 100 14.24 1.09 -0.07
CA PHE A 100 13.76 1.91 1.05
C PHE A 100 13.60 3.37 0.59
N ALA A 101 12.37 3.92 0.65
CA ALA A 101 12.13 5.34 0.43
C ALA A 101 12.40 6.13 1.72
N ASN A 102 13.51 6.83 1.78
CA ASN A 102 13.76 7.78 2.85
C ASN A 102 13.02 9.09 2.53
N THR A 103 11.91 9.31 3.19
CA THR A 103 11.06 10.50 2.97
C THR A 103 11.60 11.77 3.59
N THR A 104 12.78 11.74 4.23
CA THR A 104 13.32 12.84 5.07
C THR A 104 12.46 13.16 6.30
N ASN A 105 11.47 12.34 6.60
CA ASN A 105 10.52 12.50 7.70
C ASN A 105 10.27 11.17 8.44
N GLU A 106 11.22 10.25 8.38
CA GLU A 106 11.16 8.99 9.12
C GLU A 106 11.56 9.22 10.59
N TYR A 107 11.07 8.35 11.49
CA TYR A 107 11.55 8.32 12.87
C TYR A 107 13.04 7.95 12.92
N PRO A 108 13.83 8.56 13.83
CA PRO A 108 15.26 8.21 14.02
C PRO A 108 15.48 6.72 14.24
N GLU A 109 14.61 6.06 15.01
CA GLU A 109 14.65 4.62 15.29
C GLU A 109 14.48 3.77 14.03
N THR A 110 13.66 4.23 13.09
CA THR A 110 13.50 3.58 11.78
C THR A 110 14.78 3.72 10.97
N ILE A 111 15.38 4.90 10.91
CA ILE A 111 16.65 5.12 10.20
C ILE A 111 17.78 4.29 10.79
N GLN A 112 17.86 4.21 12.15
CA GLN A 112 18.84 3.37 12.83
C GLN A 112 18.66 1.88 12.49
N HIS A 113 17.40 1.41 12.45
CA HIS A 113 17.10 0.05 12.06
C HIS A 113 17.48 -0.25 10.59
N ILE A 114 17.18 0.65 9.65
CA ILE A 114 17.60 0.53 8.24
C ILE A 114 19.13 0.46 8.12
N LYS A 115 19.83 1.30 8.90
CA LYS A 115 21.30 1.28 8.94
C LYS A 115 21.82 -0.05 9.45
N TRP A 116 21.30 -0.54 10.57
CA TRP A 116 21.65 -1.84 11.13
C TRP A 116 21.38 -2.99 10.13
N GLU A 117 20.20 -3.02 9.49
CA GLU A 117 19.85 -4.02 8.47
C GLU A 117 20.85 -4.04 7.32
N LYS A 118 21.31 -2.89 6.88
CA LYS A 118 22.24 -2.77 5.77
C LYS A 118 23.69 -3.12 6.17
N GLU A 119 24.18 -2.61 7.29
CA GLU A 119 25.59 -2.66 7.67
C GLU A 119 25.92 -3.91 8.48
N GLU A 120 25.04 -4.34 9.40
CA GLU A 120 25.29 -5.46 10.30
C GLU A 120 24.57 -6.74 9.89
N ASN A 121 23.32 -6.63 9.40
CA ASN A 121 22.52 -7.78 8.97
C ASN A 121 22.72 -8.15 7.47
N GLY A 122 23.57 -7.41 6.75
CA GLY A 122 23.95 -7.69 5.37
C GLY A 122 22.78 -7.61 4.37
N THR A 123 21.71 -6.90 4.71
CA THR A 123 20.54 -6.79 3.82
C THR A 123 20.86 -5.88 2.63
N ASN A 124 20.62 -6.37 1.41
CA ASN A 124 20.85 -5.61 0.18
C ASN A 124 19.81 -4.50 0.03
N ILE A 125 20.09 -3.30 0.61
CA ILE A 125 19.17 -2.16 0.63
C ILE A 125 19.72 -1.00 -0.19
N ILE A 126 18.92 -0.53 -1.15
CA ILE A 126 19.12 0.76 -1.82
C ILE A 126 18.19 1.78 -1.16
N THR A 127 18.78 2.81 -0.56
CA THR A 127 18.04 3.97 -0.04
C THR A 127 17.72 4.94 -1.16
N VAL A 128 16.45 5.27 -1.33
CA VAL A 128 15.94 6.14 -2.38
C VAL A 128 15.49 7.46 -1.78
N LEU A 129 16.11 8.56 -2.19
CA LEU A 129 15.72 9.92 -1.81
C LEU A 129 14.67 10.47 -2.79
N PRO A 130 13.70 11.24 -2.30
CA PRO A 130 12.74 11.93 -3.14
C PRO A 130 13.40 13.17 -3.77
N ILE A 131 13.66 13.12 -5.08
CA ILE A 131 14.30 14.19 -5.82
C ILE A 131 13.32 14.80 -6.81
N ASP A 132 13.25 16.12 -6.89
CA ASP A 132 12.44 16.85 -7.84
C ASP A 132 13.06 16.91 -9.26
N ALA A 133 12.38 17.60 -10.18
CA ALA A 133 12.84 17.73 -11.56
C ALA A 133 14.12 18.56 -11.72
N LYS A 134 14.47 19.36 -10.71
CA LYS A 134 15.69 20.18 -10.69
C LYS A 134 16.88 19.47 -10.06
N GLY A 135 16.67 18.27 -9.50
CA GLY A 135 17.69 17.51 -8.77
C GLY A 135 17.73 17.79 -7.26
N ASP A 136 16.85 18.66 -6.75
CA ASP A 136 16.78 18.98 -5.34
C ASP A 136 15.97 17.93 -4.57
N THR A 137 16.34 17.69 -3.31
CA THR A 137 15.60 16.78 -2.44
C THR A 137 14.25 17.40 -2.03
N TRP A 138 13.17 16.65 -2.25
CA TRP A 138 11.89 16.93 -1.64
C TRP A 138 11.96 16.67 -0.13
N THR A 139 11.77 17.70 0.68
CA THR A 139 11.55 17.54 2.11
C THR A 139 10.05 17.58 2.42
N PHE A 140 9.64 17.08 3.60
CA PHE A 140 8.24 17.18 4.04
C PHE A 140 7.76 18.65 4.02
N LYS A 141 8.59 19.59 4.52
CA LYS A 141 8.30 21.03 4.51
C LYS A 141 8.02 21.50 3.08
N LYS A 142 8.91 21.25 2.13
CA LYS A 142 8.76 21.66 0.72
C LYS A 142 7.48 21.09 0.07
N VAL A 143 7.14 19.83 0.41
CA VAL A 143 5.89 19.21 -0.11
C VAL A 143 4.65 19.88 0.47
N VAL A 144 4.65 20.16 1.78
CA VAL A 144 3.51 20.80 2.46
C VAL A 144 3.31 22.22 1.93
N GLU A 145 4.37 23.01 1.77
CA GLU A 145 4.32 24.38 1.22
C GLU A 145 3.84 24.38 -0.24
N THR A 146 4.16 23.33 -1.01
CA THR A 146 3.80 23.26 -2.44
C THR A 146 2.40 22.69 -2.67
N TYR A 147 2.01 21.65 -1.92
CA TYR A 147 0.80 20.87 -2.21
C TYR A 147 -0.25 20.89 -1.09
N GLY A 148 0.11 21.34 0.10
CA GLY A 148 -0.76 21.34 1.28
C GLY A 148 -0.52 20.21 2.27
N TYR A 149 -1.20 20.30 3.41
CA TYR A 149 -1.01 19.44 4.58
C TYR A 149 -1.67 18.06 4.45
N PRO A 150 -1.00 16.98 4.87
CA PRO A 150 -1.60 15.64 4.95
C PRO A 150 -2.47 15.51 6.21
N MET A 151 -3.71 16.01 6.17
CA MET A 151 -4.62 16.01 7.32
C MET A 151 -5.80 15.05 7.13
N PHE A 152 -6.42 14.64 8.25
CA PHE A 152 -7.57 13.75 8.35
C PHE A 152 -7.26 12.33 7.86
N SER A 153 -7.78 11.94 6.71
CA SER A 153 -7.44 10.68 6.03
C SER A 153 -7.01 10.96 4.60
N LYS A 154 -6.26 10.03 4.00
CA LYS A 154 -5.85 10.15 2.58
C LYS A 154 -7.04 10.38 1.65
N ARG A 155 -8.19 9.75 1.94
CA ARG A 155 -9.38 9.86 1.11
C ARG A 155 -10.03 11.23 1.24
N VAL A 156 -10.11 11.78 2.45
CA VAL A 156 -10.60 13.14 2.70
C VAL A 156 -9.67 14.18 2.08
N ALA A 157 -8.36 14.06 2.34
CA ALA A 157 -7.35 14.97 1.79
C ALA A 157 -7.34 14.96 0.25
N ASN A 158 -7.48 13.77 -0.37
CA ASN A 158 -7.63 13.65 -1.82
C ASN A 158 -8.91 14.33 -2.33
N ALA A 159 -10.04 14.14 -1.66
CA ALA A 159 -11.30 14.76 -2.04
C ALA A 159 -11.24 16.29 -1.94
N ILE A 160 -10.67 16.84 -0.85
CA ILE A 160 -10.48 18.28 -0.68
C ILE A 160 -9.57 18.83 -1.78
N ARG A 161 -8.40 18.24 -1.98
CA ARG A 161 -7.48 18.65 -3.05
C ARG A 161 -8.13 18.57 -4.44
N THR A 162 -8.88 17.49 -4.71
CA THR A 162 -9.57 17.33 -6.00
C THR A 162 -10.67 18.38 -6.17
N TYR A 163 -11.41 18.71 -5.12
CA TYR A 163 -12.37 19.82 -5.12
C TYR A 163 -11.70 21.15 -5.48
N GLN A 164 -10.54 21.44 -4.88
CA GLN A 164 -9.82 22.72 -5.06
C GLN A 164 -9.18 22.85 -6.46
N HIS A 165 -8.70 21.75 -7.05
CA HIS A 165 -7.83 21.77 -8.23
C HIS A 165 -8.36 21.00 -9.44
N ALA A 166 -9.61 20.52 -9.40
CA ALA A 166 -10.19 19.83 -10.55
C ALA A 166 -10.41 20.77 -11.72
N LEU A 167 -9.96 20.36 -12.90
CA LEU A 167 -10.15 21.10 -14.14
C LEU A 167 -11.58 20.94 -14.70
N SER A 168 -12.28 19.86 -14.33
CA SER A 168 -13.64 19.59 -14.79
C SER A 168 -14.64 19.79 -13.66
N GLU A 169 -15.75 20.48 -13.94
CA GLU A 169 -16.85 20.68 -12.99
C GLU A 169 -17.43 19.36 -12.50
N ARG A 170 -17.52 18.33 -13.37
CA ARG A 170 -17.97 16.98 -12.98
C ARG A 170 -17.09 16.36 -11.90
N THR A 171 -15.77 16.50 -12.02
CA THR A 171 -14.83 15.97 -11.03
C THR A 171 -14.92 16.75 -9.72
N LYS A 172 -15.05 18.05 -9.80
CA LYS A 172 -15.27 18.93 -8.65
C LYS A 172 -16.56 18.56 -7.92
N GLN A 173 -17.68 18.44 -8.64
CA GLN A 173 -18.96 18.05 -8.08
C GLN A 173 -18.92 16.65 -7.42
N ASN A 174 -18.31 15.66 -8.06
CA ASN A 174 -18.15 14.33 -7.46
C ASN A 174 -17.38 14.37 -6.13
N SER A 175 -16.36 15.24 -6.04
CA SER A 175 -15.58 15.43 -4.81
C SER A 175 -16.41 16.13 -3.74
N GLN A 176 -17.19 17.14 -4.11
CA GLN A 176 -18.13 17.82 -3.22
C GLN A 176 -19.17 16.84 -2.68
N ASP A 177 -19.85 16.09 -3.55
CA ASP A 177 -20.86 15.09 -3.17
C ASP A 177 -20.29 14.03 -2.21
N TYR A 178 -19.01 13.66 -2.42
CA TYR A 178 -18.33 12.73 -1.52
C TYR A 178 -18.10 13.34 -0.13
N LEU A 179 -17.65 14.59 -0.06
CA LEU A 179 -17.43 15.30 1.20
C LEU A 179 -18.75 15.50 1.94
N ASP A 180 -19.80 15.93 1.25
CA ASP A 180 -21.12 16.20 1.84
C ASP A 180 -21.74 14.92 2.45
N ARG A 181 -21.65 13.80 1.74
CA ARG A 181 -22.22 12.53 2.21
C ARG A 181 -21.44 11.87 3.33
N ASN A 182 -20.10 11.94 3.29
CA ASN A 182 -19.27 11.14 4.16
C ASN A 182 -18.52 11.95 5.22
N PHE A 183 -18.31 13.25 4.96
CA PHE A 183 -17.41 14.08 5.77
C PHE A 183 -17.92 15.50 5.96
N LYS A 184 -19.23 15.68 6.12
CA LYS A 184 -19.88 17.00 6.31
C LYS A 184 -19.18 17.86 7.39
N LYS A 185 -18.66 17.22 8.45
CA LYS A 185 -17.89 17.89 9.50
C LYS A 185 -16.59 18.55 8.99
N TYR A 186 -16.08 18.15 7.82
CA TYR A 186 -14.86 18.70 7.22
C TYR A 186 -15.12 19.79 6.19
N GLU A 187 -16.37 20.16 5.92
CA GLU A 187 -16.73 21.18 4.95
C GLU A 187 -16.04 22.52 5.23
N LYS A 188 -15.99 22.92 6.51
CA LYS A 188 -15.29 24.14 6.96
C LYS A 188 -13.80 24.17 6.66
N TYR A 189 -13.21 23.05 6.28
CA TYR A 189 -11.78 22.96 5.95
C TYR A 189 -11.50 22.88 4.45
N LYS A 190 -12.53 23.03 3.60
CA LYS A 190 -12.38 22.94 2.13
C LYS A 190 -11.42 23.97 1.55
N GLU A 191 -11.31 25.13 2.18
CA GLU A 191 -10.45 26.22 1.73
C GLU A 191 -9.01 26.11 2.24
N LEU A 192 -8.74 25.22 3.19
CA LEU A 192 -7.37 25.03 3.68
C LEU A 192 -6.55 24.20 2.67
N PRO A 193 -5.23 24.47 2.58
CA PRO A 193 -4.33 23.72 1.70
C PRO A 193 -4.11 22.30 2.24
N ILE A 194 -5.07 21.40 1.98
CA ILE A 194 -5.04 20.00 2.40
C ILE A 194 -4.83 19.10 1.20
N SER A 195 -3.88 18.14 1.31
CA SER A 195 -3.49 17.29 0.20
C SER A 195 -2.98 15.93 0.65
N ASP A 196 -3.19 14.92 -0.19
CA ASP A 196 -2.63 13.58 -0.06
C ASP A 196 -1.29 13.38 -0.79
N LYS A 197 -0.75 14.44 -1.42
CA LYS A 197 0.41 14.40 -2.31
C LYS A 197 1.73 14.04 -1.63
N CYS A 198 1.86 14.23 -0.31
CA CYS A 198 3.10 13.89 0.39
C CYS A 198 3.53 12.43 0.16
N CYS A 199 2.61 11.47 0.25
CA CYS A 199 2.93 10.06 0.02
C CYS A 199 3.34 9.77 -1.44
N ASP A 200 2.76 10.49 -2.40
CA ASP A 200 3.13 10.33 -3.80
C ASP A 200 4.53 10.89 -4.05
N LYS A 201 4.80 12.10 -3.59
CA LYS A 201 6.08 12.82 -3.81
C LYS A 201 7.25 12.22 -3.04
N LEU A 202 7.02 11.81 -1.79
CA LEU A 202 8.09 11.36 -0.91
C LEU A 202 8.33 9.84 -0.95
N LYS A 203 7.33 9.04 -1.34
CA LYS A 203 7.45 7.56 -1.34
C LYS A 203 7.23 6.94 -2.71
N LYS A 204 6.05 7.11 -3.30
CA LYS A 204 5.65 6.30 -4.46
C LYS A 204 6.38 6.69 -5.74
N GLU A 205 6.45 7.99 -6.07
CA GLU A 205 7.14 8.46 -7.28
C GLU A 205 8.64 8.14 -7.24
N PRO A 206 9.38 8.41 -6.13
CA PRO A 206 10.79 8.05 -6.02
C PRO A 206 11.05 6.55 -6.22
N LEU A 207 10.27 5.69 -5.53
CA LEU A 207 10.43 4.23 -5.65
C LEU A 207 10.15 3.74 -7.08
N ARG A 208 9.06 4.21 -7.71
CA ARG A 208 8.74 3.85 -9.10
C ARG A 208 9.83 4.29 -10.07
N ARG A 209 10.34 5.50 -9.91
CA ARG A 209 11.44 6.01 -10.73
C ARG A 209 12.70 5.16 -10.57
N LYS A 210 13.06 4.83 -9.31
CA LYS A 210 14.22 3.99 -9.01
C LYS A 210 14.04 2.57 -9.54
N ALA A 211 12.89 1.97 -9.34
CA ALA A 211 12.57 0.65 -9.88
C ALA A 211 12.70 0.62 -11.41
N LYS A 212 12.15 1.64 -12.10
CA LYS A 212 12.27 1.76 -13.55
C LYS A 212 13.74 1.93 -14.00
N GLN A 213 14.53 2.73 -13.28
CA GLN A 213 15.96 2.91 -13.58
C GLN A 213 16.77 1.61 -13.46
N LEU A 214 16.37 0.73 -12.55
CA LEU A 214 17.02 -0.55 -12.30
C LEU A 214 16.41 -1.70 -13.12
N GLY A 215 15.42 -1.44 -13.98
CA GLY A 215 14.73 -2.48 -14.76
C GLY A 215 13.88 -3.44 -13.91
N LEU A 216 13.48 -3.03 -12.69
CA LEU A 216 12.67 -3.85 -11.80
C LEU A 216 11.21 -3.88 -12.25
N GLU A 217 10.61 -5.05 -12.25
CA GLU A 217 9.27 -5.28 -12.81
C GLU A 217 8.20 -5.60 -11.76
N CYS A 218 8.57 -6.17 -10.61
CA CYS A 218 7.61 -6.57 -9.59
C CYS A 218 8.03 -6.15 -8.18
N ALA A 219 7.12 -5.47 -7.47
CA ALA A 219 7.29 -5.10 -6.06
C ALA A 219 6.71 -6.16 -5.13
N ILE A 220 7.47 -6.65 -4.17
CA ILE A 220 6.99 -7.51 -3.09
C ILE A 220 6.72 -6.63 -1.87
N LEU A 221 5.48 -6.66 -1.35
CA LEU A 221 4.96 -5.71 -0.38
C LEU A 221 4.52 -6.40 0.92
N GLY A 222 4.99 -5.92 2.06
CA GLY A 222 4.50 -6.32 3.39
C GLY A 222 3.19 -5.61 3.74
N ILE A 223 2.10 -5.98 3.07
CA ILE A 223 0.78 -5.38 3.24
C ILE A 223 -0.16 -6.42 3.82
N LEU A 224 -0.89 -6.06 4.89
CA LEU A 224 -1.94 -6.88 5.47
C LEU A 224 -3.31 -6.40 4.96
N ALA A 225 -4.17 -7.33 4.52
CA ALA A 225 -5.54 -6.99 4.12
C ALA A 225 -6.39 -6.54 5.32
N SER A 226 -6.04 -6.98 6.53
CA SER A 226 -6.70 -6.61 7.78
C SER A 226 -6.52 -5.15 8.20
N GLU A 227 -5.51 -4.44 7.70
CA GLU A 227 -5.23 -3.06 8.11
C GLU A 227 -6.28 -2.04 7.66
N SER A 228 -7.05 -2.32 6.61
CA SER A 228 -8.14 -1.43 6.18
C SER A 228 -9.11 -2.11 5.23
N TYR A 229 -10.36 -1.63 5.25
CA TYR A 229 -11.41 -2.04 4.31
C TYR A 229 -10.97 -1.95 2.84
N GLN A 230 -10.21 -0.91 2.46
CA GLN A 230 -9.75 -0.74 1.08
C GLN A 230 -8.73 -1.81 0.68
N ARG A 231 -7.85 -2.24 1.61
CA ARG A 231 -6.87 -3.31 1.35
C ARG A 231 -7.55 -4.66 1.26
N GLU A 232 -8.54 -4.93 2.12
CA GLU A 232 -9.33 -6.16 2.01
C GLU A 232 -10.10 -6.23 0.69
N LYS A 233 -10.76 -5.14 0.31
CA LYS A 233 -11.45 -5.04 -0.99
C LYS A 233 -10.50 -5.27 -2.17
N ASP A 234 -9.31 -4.70 -2.12
CA ASP A 234 -8.28 -4.87 -3.16
C ASP A 234 -7.78 -6.34 -3.20
N TRP A 235 -7.70 -6.99 -2.04
CA TRP A 235 -7.38 -8.42 -1.99
C TRP A 235 -8.50 -9.29 -2.56
N LEU A 236 -9.75 -9.01 -2.24
CA LEU A 236 -10.89 -9.74 -2.77
C LEU A 236 -10.99 -9.63 -4.30
N GLU A 237 -10.60 -8.50 -4.86
CA GLU A 237 -10.59 -8.29 -6.33
C GLU A 237 -9.42 -9.02 -7.01
N TYR A 238 -8.19 -8.93 -6.45
CA TYR A 238 -6.95 -9.33 -7.15
C TYR A 238 -6.14 -10.44 -6.46
N GLY A 239 -6.36 -10.73 -5.19
CA GLY A 239 -5.59 -11.72 -4.43
C GLY A 239 -4.22 -11.24 -3.96
N CYS A 240 -3.33 -12.21 -3.68
CA CYS A 240 -1.98 -11.94 -3.18
C CYS A 240 -1.04 -11.47 -4.28
N ASN A 241 -0.99 -12.16 -5.41
CA ASN A 241 -0.14 -11.85 -6.54
C ASN A 241 -0.97 -11.20 -7.65
N VAL A 242 -0.57 -10.00 -8.06
CA VAL A 242 -1.24 -9.19 -9.10
C VAL A 242 -0.23 -8.97 -10.21
N PHE A 243 -0.21 -9.89 -11.17
CA PHE A 243 0.72 -9.89 -12.28
C PHE A 243 -0.05 -9.60 -13.58
N HIS A 244 0.43 -8.65 -14.37
CA HIS A 244 -0.13 -8.25 -15.68
C HIS A 244 -1.58 -7.73 -15.68
N GLU A 245 -2.23 -7.69 -14.51
CA GLU A 245 -3.63 -7.21 -14.38
C GLU A 245 -3.73 -5.70 -14.11
N ARG A 246 -2.63 -5.11 -13.66
CA ARG A 246 -2.53 -3.69 -13.30
C ARG A 246 -1.29 -3.07 -13.93
N LYS A 247 -1.20 -1.74 -13.85
CA LYS A 247 -0.04 -0.98 -14.33
C LYS A 247 1.27 -1.40 -13.65
N ASP A 248 1.22 -1.70 -12.35
CA ASP A 248 2.39 -2.08 -11.54
C ASP A 248 2.17 -3.52 -11.04
N ASN A 249 3.07 -4.43 -11.37
CA ASN A 249 3.05 -5.80 -10.85
C ASN A 249 3.41 -5.81 -9.36
N GLN A 250 2.67 -6.58 -8.58
CA GLN A 250 2.81 -6.63 -7.13
C GLN A 250 2.60 -8.05 -6.60
N SER A 251 3.46 -8.45 -5.66
CA SER A 251 3.23 -9.58 -4.77
C SER A 251 2.98 -9.08 -3.35
N ARG A 252 1.94 -9.58 -2.70
CA ARG A 252 1.51 -9.19 -1.35
C ARG A 252 1.43 -10.44 -0.46
N PRO A 253 2.56 -11.11 -0.21
CA PRO A 253 2.58 -12.45 0.38
C PRO A 253 2.16 -12.50 1.84
N LEU A 254 2.12 -11.37 2.56
CA LEU A 254 1.58 -11.26 3.92
C LEU A 254 0.12 -10.78 3.97
N SER A 255 -0.56 -10.64 2.84
CA SER A 255 -1.88 -9.99 2.82
C SER A 255 -2.99 -10.73 3.59
N PHE A 256 -2.86 -12.04 3.83
CA PHE A 256 -3.77 -12.84 4.64
C PHE A 256 -3.34 -12.98 6.10
N TRP A 257 -2.20 -12.41 6.50
CA TRP A 257 -1.75 -12.35 7.89
C TRP A 257 -2.51 -11.26 8.65
N ASN A 258 -2.47 -11.34 9.98
CA ASN A 258 -2.91 -10.29 10.90
C ASN A 258 -1.77 -9.87 11.84
N ASP A 259 -1.99 -8.83 12.65
CA ASP A 259 -0.98 -8.32 13.57
C ASP A 259 -0.48 -9.37 14.56
N LYS A 260 -1.36 -10.27 15.02
CA LYS A 260 -0.98 -11.35 15.94
C LYS A 260 0.01 -12.32 15.28
N ASP A 261 -0.21 -12.67 14.02
CA ASP A 261 0.72 -13.54 13.27
C ASP A 261 2.10 -12.88 13.12
N ILE A 262 2.12 -11.57 12.85
CA ILE A 262 3.36 -10.80 12.73
C ILE A 262 4.14 -10.80 14.05
N LEU A 263 3.46 -10.51 15.17
CA LEU A 263 4.09 -10.50 16.49
C LEU A 263 4.58 -11.88 16.92
N GLU A 264 3.79 -12.92 16.69
CA GLU A 264 4.17 -14.31 16.96
C GLU A 264 5.40 -14.73 16.13
N TYR A 265 5.47 -14.30 14.86
CA TYR A 265 6.64 -14.54 14.01
C TYR A 265 7.88 -13.84 14.56
N ILE A 266 7.77 -12.57 14.93
CA ILE A 266 8.87 -11.76 15.48
C ILE A 266 9.44 -12.43 16.74
N GLU A 267 8.57 -12.81 17.68
CA GLU A 267 8.96 -13.48 18.91
C GLU A 267 9.63 -14.83 18.66
N ARG A 268 9.02 -15.67 17.81
CA ARG A 268 9.50 -17.04 17.53
C ARG A 268 10.85 -17.09 16.82
N TYR A 269 11.12 -16.14 15.95
CA TYR A 269 12.35 -16.11 15.14
C TYR A 269 13.33 -15.01 15.58
N ASP A 270 13.09 -14.40 16.73
CA ASP A 270 13.90 -13.29 17.29
C ASP A 270 14.21 -12.20 16.27
N VAL A 271 13.19 -11.77 15.53
CA VAL A 271 13.35 -10.80 14.44
C VAL A 271 13.49 -9.41 15.03
N LYS A 272 14.64 -8.78 14.82
CA LYS A 272 14.89 -7.41 15.27
C LYS A 272 14.03 -6.42 14.48
N ILE A 273 13.29 -5.59 15.19
CA ILE A 273 12.45 -4.52 14.64
C ILE A 273 12.87 -3.16 15.22
N PRO A 274 12.44 -2.02 14.63
CA PRO A 274 12.76 -0.70 15.16
C PRO A 274 12.34 -0.53 16.61
N LYS A 275 13.20 0.09 17.44
CA LYS A 275 12.90 0.43 18.84
C LYS A 275 11.67 1.31 19.03
N LEU A 276 11.14 1.89 17.97
CA LEU A 276 9.88 2.61 17.95
C LEU A 276 8.72 1.79 18.58
N TYR A 277 8.71 0.47 18.35
CA TYR A 277 7.68 -0.42 18.89
C TYR A 277 7.82 -0.63 20.40
N ASP A 278 9.05 -0.61 20.94
CA ASP A 278 9.32 -0.68 22.38
C ASP A 278 8.85 0.60 23.09
N MET A 279 8.74 1.71 22.37
CA MET A 279 8.22 2.99 22.87
C MET A 279 6.67 3.04 22.87
N GLY A 280 5.99 1.94 22.52
CA GLY A 280 4.54 1.83 22.50
C GLY A 280 3.85 2.24 21.19
N TYR A 281 4.61 2.53 20.15
CA TYR A 281 4.00 2.79 18.82
C TYR A 281 3.52 1.48 18.21
N SER A 282 2.28 1.46 17.73
CA SER A 282 1.71 0.30 17.03
C SER A 282 2.10 0.24 15.54
N ARG A 283 2.58 1.35 14.98
CA ARG A 283 2.88 1.49 13.54
C ARG A 283 4.12 2.31 13.28
N ASN A 284 4.87 1.91 12.25
CA ASN A 284 5.87 2.75 11.64
C ASN A 284 5.25 3.68 10.58
N GLY A 285 5.71 4.92 10.49
CA GLY A 285 5.22 5.90 9.52
C GLY A 285 6.14 7.11 9.42
N CYS A 286 5.64 8.18 8.80
CA CYS A 286 6.33 9.47 8.79
C CYS A 286 6.04 10.22 10.10
N MET A 287 7.06 10.83 10.71
CA MET A 287 6.99 11.50 12.02
C MET A 287 5.92 12.60 12.11
N TYR A 288 5.78 13.42 11.06
CA TYR A 288 4.79 14.51 11.01
C TYR A 288 3.55 14.17 10.16
N CYS A 289 3.17 12.89 10.08
CA CYS A 289 2.04 12.46 9.26
C CYS A 289 0.71 12.72 9.94
N GLY A 290 -0.05 13.70 9.47
CA GLY A 290 -1.41 13.98 9.95
C GLY A 290 -2.46 12.92 9.58
N PHE A 291 -2.15 11.94 8.74
CA PHE A 291 -3.03 10.79 8.47
C PHE A 291 -3.04 9.74 9.57
N GLY A 292 -2.06 9.79 10.48
CA GLY A 292 -1.92 8.86 11.61
C GLY A 292 -2.44 9.37 12.94
N VAL A 293 -2.92 10.60 13.00
CA VAL A 293 -3.35 11.26 14.26
C VAL A 293 -4.58 10.59 14.91
N HIS A 294 -5.29 9.72 14.18
CA HIS A 294 -6.49 9.03 14.66
C HIS A 294 -6.22 7.58 15.09
N LEU A 295 -4.97 7.16 15.02
CA LEU A 295 -4.51 5.82 15.37
C LEU A 295 -3.72 5.86 16.65
#